data_d3c9088b8cd024b8d9338db4c3edacbf
#
_entry.id   d3c9088b8cd024b8d9338db4c3edacbf
#
_cell.length_a   1.000
_cell.length_b   1.000
_cell.length_c   1.000
_cell.angle_alpha   90.00
_cell.angle_beta   90.00
_cell.angle_gamma   90.00
#
_symmetry.space_group_name_H-M   'P 1'
#
loop_
_entity.id
_entity.type
_entity.pdbx_description
1 polymer ?
#
loop_
_entity_poly.entity_id
_entity_poly.type
_entity_poly.pdbx_seq_one_letter_code
_entity_poly.pdbx_strand_id
1 'polypeptide(L)'
;MKIVKRKITELIAAEYNPRKINKVQEQDLKDSLTRFGLVDPIIININEGRKNIVIGGHQRLRVWSALGNTEIDCNELDLTLDKERELNIRLNKNGGSFDDDLVKQYFDYEELTDWGFTPDELFDQEEKTADGLIDDDEIPEAKESKVKRGDIWKLGEHRIMCGDSTS
;
A
#
# COMPACT_ATOMS: atom_id res chain seq x y z
N MET A 1 16.06 20.66 -12.25
CA MET A 1 15.63 19.35 -12.77
C MET A 1 15.25 19.57 -14.23
N LYS A 2 15.81 18.83 -15.17
CA LYS A 2 15.56 19.03 -16.60
C LYS A 2 14.87 17.79 -17.14
N ILE A 3 13.67 17.95 -17.69
CA ILE A 3 12.96 16.88 -18.39
C ILE A 3 13.54 16.80 -19.80
N VAL A 4 13.95 15.61 -20.22
CA VAL A 4 14.50 15.32 -21.54
C VAL A 4 13.76 14.13 -22.16
N LYS A 5 13.63 14.14 -23.49
CA LYS A 5 13.10 12.98 -24.22
C LYS A 5 14.22 11.98 -24.48
N ARG A 6 13.92 10.69 -24.24
CA ARG A 6 14.82 9.58 -24.52
C ARG A 6 14.11 8.51 -25.34
N LYS A 7 14.84 7.87 -26.24
CA LYS A 7 14.31 6.68 -26.94
C LYS A 7 14.19 5.53 -25.95
N ILE A 8 13.06 4.86 -25.93
CA ILE A 8 12.81 3.72 -25.06
C ILE A 8 13.86 2.62 -25.24
N THR A 9 14.32 2.41 -26.48
CA THR A 9 15.34 1.41 -26.82
C THR A 9 16.71 1.67 -26.20
N GLU A 10 16.99 2.89 -25.73
CA GLU A 10 18.24 3.24 -25.06
C GLU A 10 18.21 3.01 -23.56
N LEU A 11 17.02 2.77 -22.99
CA LEU A 11 16.81 2.67 -21.56
C LEU A 11 16.99 1.23 -21.08
N ILE A 12 17.63 1.09 -19.93
CA ILE A 12 17.99 -0.18 -19.32
C ILE A 12 17.23 -0.32 -18.00
N ALA A 13 16.39 -1.32 -17.88
CA ALA A 13 15.72 -1.60 -16.61
C ALA A 13 16.73 -2.04 -15.54
N ALA A 14 16.61 -1.50 -14.33
CA ALA A 14 17.45 -1.93 -13.21
C ALA A 14 17.12 -3.37 -12.81
N GLU A 15 18.11 -4.26 -12.80
CA GLU A 15 17.96 -5.68 -12.45
C GLU A 15 17.44 -5.88 -11.03
N TYR A 16 17.80 -4.98 -10.12
CA TYR A 16 17.43 -5.03 -8.70
C TYR A 16 16.07 -4.38 -8.39
N ASN A 17 15.29 -3.94 -9.40
CA ASN A 17 13.99 -3.31 -9.14
C ASN A 17 12.99 -4.33 -8.53
N PRO A 18 12.53 -4.15 -7.28
CA PRO A 18 11.70 -5.14 -6.61
C PRO A 18 10.21 -5.01 -6.95
N ARG A 19 9.79 -3.90 -7.58
CA ARG A 19 8.38 -3.57 -7.75
C ARG A 19 7.73 -4.37 -8.88
N LYS A 20 6.67 -5.09 -8.51
CA LYS A 20 5.77 -5.78 -9.46
C LYS A 20 4.37 -5.16 -9.32
N ILE A 21 3.61 -5.24 -10.39
CA ILE A 21 2.18 -4.91 -10.41
C ILE A 21 1.39 -6.11 -10.90
N ASN A 22 0.16 -6.24 -10.43
CA ASN A 22 -0.77 -7.27 -10.90
C ASN A 22 -1.48 -6.81 -12.20
N LYS A 23 -2.32 -7.68 -12.80
CA LYS A 23 -3.00 -7.39 -14.07
C LYS A 23 -3.99 -6.23 -13.97
N VAL A 24 -4.66 -6.07 -12.83
CA VAL A 24 -5.60 -4.97 -12.60
C VAL A 24 -4.84 -3.66 -12.57
N GLN A 25 -3.82 -3.56 -11.71
CA GLN A 25 -2.96 -2.37 -11.63
C GLN A 25 -2.28 -2.02 -12.95
N GLU A 26 -1.97 -3.03 -13.79
CA GLU A 26 -1.43 -2.78 -15.13
C GLU A 26 -2.48 -2.19 -16.06
N GLN A 27 -3.74 -2.64 -15.98
CA GLN A 27 -4.83 -2.09 -16.76
C GLN A 27 -5.13 -0.65 -16.32
N ASP A 28 -5.26 -0.38 -15.03
CA ASP A 28 -5.49 0.96 -14.48
C ASP A 28 -4.39 1.95 -14.92
N LEU A 29 -3.14 1.51 -14.86
CA LEU A 29 -2.00 2.29 -15.34
C LEU A 29 -2.10 2.58 -16.84
N LYS A 30 -2.52 1.59 -17.64
CA LYS A 30 -2.70 1.72 -19.08
C LYS A 30 -3.81 2.73 -19.41
N ASP A 31 -4.92 2.67 -18.69
CA ASP A 31 -6.07 3.57 -18.87
C ASP A 31 -5.69 5.00 -18.49
N SER A 32 -4.97 5.17 -17.37
CA SER A 32 -4.42 6.46 -16.97
C SER A 32 -3.47 7.05 -18.02
N LEU A 33 -2.51 6.26 -18.50
CA LEU A 33 -1.56 6.71 -19.53
C LEU A 33 -2.23 7.02 -20.87
N THR A 34 -3.29 6.30 -21.21
CA THR A 34 -4.07 6.55 -22.43
C THR A 34 -4.88 7.85 -22.32
N ARG A 35 -5.47 8.11 -21.14
CA ARG A 35 -6.34 9.26 -20.89
C ARG A 35 -5.55 10.56 -20.71
N PHE A 36 -4.47 10.52 -19.95
CA PHE A 36 -3.74 11.71 -19.51
C PHE A 36 -2.33 11.84 -20.09
N GLY A 37 -1.83 10.80 -20.78
CA GLY A 37 -0.45 10.75 -21.24
C GLY A 37 0.53 10.47 -20.09
N LEU A 38 1.81 10.67 -20.35
CA LEU A 38 2.88 10.51 -19.36
C LEU A 38 3.03 11.79 -18.52
N VAL A 39 2.19 11.93 -17.50
CA VAL A 39 2.19 13.11 -16.60
C VAL A 39 3.41 13.12 -15.68
N ASP A 40 3.86 11.94 -15.22
CA ASP A 40 4.99 11.77 -14.31
C ASP A 40 6.15 11.10 -15.06
N PRO A 41 7.21 11.87 -15.42
CA PRO A 41 8.38 11.36 -16.16
C PRO A 41 9.08 10.22 -15.41
N ILE A 42 9.72 9.31 -16.13
CA ILE A 42 10.58 8.31 -15.51
C ILE A 42 11.89 8.91 -15.03
N ILE A 43 12.55 8.25 -14.09
CA ILE A 43 13.84 8.71 -13.55
C ILE A 43 14.93 7.79 -14.06
N ILE A 44 15.97 8.39 -14.65
CA ILE A 44 17.11 7.65 -15.20
C ILE A 44 18.44 8.17 -14.64
N ASN A 45 19.42 7.27 -14.59
CA ASN A 45 20.79 7.64 -14.25
C ASN A 45 21.59 8.06 -15.49
N ILE A 46 22.40 9.10 -15.36
CA ILE A 46 23.34 9.56 -16.39
C ILE A 46 24.80 9.40 -15.99
N ASN A 47 25.07 8.87 -14.81
CA ASN A 47 26.44 8.59 -14.35
C ASN A 47 27.18 7.71 -15.36
N GLU A 48 28.45 7.98 -15.60
CA GLU A 48 29.23 7.37 -16.69
C GLU A 48 29.20 5.84 -16.67
N GLY A 49 29.30 5.22 -15.51
CA GLY A 49 29.21 3.74 -15.34
C GLY A 49 27.79 3.18 -15.28
N ARG A 50 26.76 4.04 -15.24
CA ARG A 50 25.36 3.67 -14.98
C ARG A 50 24.39 4.36 -15.94
N LYS A 51 24.87 4.77 -17.09
CA LYS A 51 24.12 5.57 -18.05
C LYS A 51 22.87 4.84 -18.55
N ASN A 52 21.75 5.57 -18.60
CA ASN A 52 20.44 5.11 -19.06
C ASN A 52 19.78 4.03 -18.18
N ILE A 53 20.30 3.73 -16.98
CA ILE A 53 19.62 2.86 -16.02
C ILE A 53 18.37 3.57 -15.50
N VAL A 54 17.23 2.89 -15.58
CA VAL A 54 15.95 3.36 -15.03
C VAL A 54 15.94 3.16 -13.51
N ILE A 55 15.80 4.25 -12.76
CA ILE A 55 15.73 4.25 -11.30
C ILE A 55 14.28 4.16 -10.82
N GLY A 56 13.38 4.91 -11.46
CA GLY A 56 11.96 4.97 -11.11
C GLY A 56 11.07 5.01 -12.34
N GLY A 57 9.86 4.42 -12.22
CA GLY A 57 8.88 4.40 -13.31
C GLY A 57 8.98 3.19 -14.24
N HIS A 58 9.58 2.07 -13.82
CA HIS A 58 9.71 0.84 -14.62
C HIS A 58 8.38 0.35 -15.22
N GLN A 59 7.30 0.39 -14.45
CA GLN A 59 5.99 -0.07 -14.92
C GLN A 59 5.41 0.91 -15.94
N ARG A 60 5.57 2.22 -15.73
CA ARG A 60 5.19 3.26 -16.70
C ARG A 60 5.93 3.08 -18.03
N LEU A 61 7.24 2.87 -17.97
CA LEU A 61 8.06 2.59 -19.17
C LEU A 61 7.54 1.37 -19.93
N ARG A 62 7.26 0.27 -19.22
CA ARG A 62 6.78 -0.98 -19.83
C ARG A 62 5.43 -0.77 -20.52
N VAL A 63 4.46 -0.18 -19.82
CA VAL A 63 3.11 0.04 -20.36
C VAL A 63 3.14 1.07 -21.47
N TRP A 64 3.91 2.15 -21.32
CA TRP A 64 4.06 3.20 -22.35
C TRP A 64 4.64 2.65 -23.66
N SER A 65 5.64 1.77 -23.56
CA SER A 65 6.19 1.03 -24.70
C SER A 65 5.16 0.10 -25.34
N ALA A 66 4.38 -0.62 -24.53
CA ALA A 66 3.33 -1.51 -25.02
C ALA A 66 2.18 -0.77 -25.74
N LEU A 67 1.98 0.53 -25.43
CA LEU A 67 1.06 1.41 -26.14
C LEU A 67 1.60 1.89 -27.52
N GLY A 68 2.80 1.44 -27.93
CA GLY A 68 3.41 1.75 -29.23
C GLY A 68 4.25 3.03 -29.25
N ASN A 69 4.49 3.66 -28.10
CA ASN A 69 5.36 4.83 -28.02
C ASN A 69 6.84 4.43 -28.16
N THR A 70 7.62 5.29 -28.80
CA THR A 70 9.06 5.05 -29.05
C THR A 70 9.96 5.94 -28.21
N GLU A 71 9.42 7.03 -27.67
CA GLU A 71 10.12 8.00 -26.83
C GLU A 71 9.36 8.19 -25.52
N ILE A 72 10.10 8.63 -24.49
CA ILE A 72 9.55 8.85 -23.16
C ILE A 72 10.27 10.02 -22.49
N ASP A 73 9.51 10.81 -21.71
CA ASP A 73 10.05 11.90 -20.92
C ASP A 73 10.75 11.38 -19.66
N CYS A 74 11.98 11.85 -19.42
CA CYS A 74 12.86 11.38 -18.36
C CYS A 74 13.38 12.55 -17.53
N ASN A 75 13.48 12.33 -16.22
CA ASN A 75 14.29 13.13 -15.30
C ASN A 75 15.68 12.49 -15.17
N GLU A 76 16.72 13.25 -15.45
CA GLU A 76 18.12 12.80 -15.40
C GLU A 76 18.73 13.09 -14.04
N LEU A 77 19.34 12.07 -13.42
CA LEU A 77 20.12 12.19 -12.19
C LEU A 77 21.51 11.57 -12.40
N ASP A 78 22.52 12.18 -11.81
CA ASP A 78 23.88 11.65 -11.77
C ASP A 78 24.14 11.04 -10.39
N LEU A 79 24.04 9.72 -10.28
CA LEU A 79 24.09 9.00 -9.01
C LEU A 79 25.06 7.83 -9.07
N THR A 80 25.81 7.63 -7.99
CA THR A 80 26.54 6.39 -7.75
C THR A 80 25.59 5.22 -7.61
N LEU A 81 26.05 3.99 -7.78
CA LEU A 81 25.25 2.77 -7.65
C LEU A 81 24.50 2.69 -6.31
N ASP A 82 25.15 3.05 -5.20
CA ASP A 82 24.54 2.98 -3.87
C ASP A 82 23.40 3.97 -3.72
N LYS A 83 23.57 5.20 -4.18
CA LYS A 83 22.53 6.23 -4.18
C LYS A 83 21.38 5.90 -5.15
N GLU A 84 21.70 5.29 -6.29
CA GLU A 84 20.71 4.82 -7.26
C GLU A 84 19.81 3.75 -6.63
N ARG A 85 20.40 2.75 -5.95
CA ARG A 85 19.66 1.68 -5.24
C ARG A 85 18.84 2.23 -4.08
N GLU A 86 19.43 3.11 -3.28
CA GLU A 86 18.72 3.78 -2.19
C GLU A 86 17.50 4.52 -2.71
N LEU A 87 17.66 5.33 -3.76
CA LEU A 87 16.56 6.08 -4.34
C LEU A 87 15.46 5.18 -4.90
N ASN A 88 15.82 4.09 -5.60
CA ASN A 88 14.85 3.12 -6.10
C ASN A 88 13.96 2.56 -4.97
N ILE A 89 14.55 2.16 -3.84
CA ILE A 89 13.80 1.65 -2.69
C ILE A 89 12.93 2.75 -2.08
N ARG A 90 13.45 3.96 -1.87
CA ARG A 90 12.69 5.07 -1.29
C ARG A 90 11.48 5.46 -2.14
N LEU A 91 11.61 5.52 -3.46
CA LEU A 91 10.51 5.79 -4.39
C LEU A 91 9.41 4.73 -4.33
N ASN A 92 9.77 3.48 -4.04
CA ASN A 92 8.81 2.39 -3.96
C ASN A 92 8.15 2.26 -2.57
N LYS A 93 8.83 2.69 -1.50
CA LYS A 93 8.36 2.56 -0.12
C LYS A 93 7.49 3.74 0.32
N ASN A 94 7.76 4.94 -0.16
CA ASN A 94 7.15 6.17 0.34
C ASN A 94 5.84 6.51 -0.42
N GLY A 95 4.98 5.52 -0.62
CA GLY A 95 3.70 5.69 -1.31
C GLY A 95 2.67 6.53 -0.53
N GLY A 96 2.87 6.70 0.77
CA GLY A 96 1.86 7.33 1.62
C GLY A 96 0.60 6.48 1.81
N SER A 97 -0.37 7.03 2.52
CA SER A 97 -1.74 6.53 2.63
C SER A 97 -2.71 7.66 2.31
N PHE A 98 -3.90 7.32 1.90
CA PHE A 98 -4.96 8.29 1.72
C PHE A 98 -5.57 8.67 3.08
N ASP A 99 -6.10 9.88 3.17
CA ASP A 99 -7.00 10.28 4.23
C ASP A 99 -8.41 9.91 3.78
N ASP A 100 -8.94 8.84 4.36
CA ASP A 100 -10.19 8.21 3.92
C ASP A 100 -11.38 9.15 4.09
N ASP A 101 -11.38 10.01 5.12
CA ASP A 101 -12.43 10.99 5.33
C ASP A 101 -12.45 12.05 4.21
N LEU A 102 -11.28 12.53 3.80
CA LEU A 102 -11.16 13.47 2.70
C LEU A 102 -11.53 12.81 1.36
N VAL A 103 -11.13 11.57 1.13
CA VAL A 103 -11.50 10.83 -0.08
C VAL A 103 -13.02 10.72 -0.18
N LYS A 104 -13.70 10.27 0.88
CA LYS A 104 -15.16 10.14 0.94
C LYS A 104 -15.89 11.50 0.82
N GLN A 105 -15.27 12.58 1.28
CA GLN A 105 -15.87 13.93 1.24
C GLN A 105 -15.86 14.55 -0.15
N TYR A 106 -14.84 14.31 -0.97
CA TYR A 106 -14.60 15.02 -2.21
C TYR A 106 -14.78 14.19 -3.49
N PHE A 107 -14.91 12.86 -3.37
CA PHE A 107 -15.00 11.96 -4.52
C PHE A 107 -16.14 10.97 -4.36
N ASP A 108 -16.85 10.69 -5.46
CA ASP A 108 -17.93 9.72 -5.48
C ASP A 108 -17.40 8.29 -5.55
N TYR A 109 -18.12 7.36 -4.93
CA TYR A 109 -17.75 5.95 -4.88
C TYR A 109 -17.56 5.32 -6.27
N GLU A 110 -18.47 5.63 -7.21
CA GLU A 110 -18.42 5.12 -8.58
C GLU A 110 -17.16 5.61 -9.30
N GLU A 111 -16.82 6.90 -9.16
CA GLU A 111 -15.61 7.48 -9.74
C GLU A 111 -14.35 6.85 -9.16
N LEU A 112 -14.28 6.66 -7.85
CA LEU A 112 -13.13 6.04 -7.19
C LEU A 112 -12.93 4.60 -7.65
N THR A 113 -14.02 3.84 -7.80
CA THR A 113 -13.97 2.46 -8.31
C THR A 113 -13.47 2.43 -9.76
N ASP A 114 -13.95 3.35 -10.61
CA ASP A 114 -13.49 3.51 -11.99
C ASP A 114 -12.01 3.92 -12.09
N TRP A 115 -11.49 4.55 -11.04
CA TRP A 115 -10.07 4.96 -10.96
C TRP A 115 -9.16 3.93 -10.29
N GLY A 116 -9.69 2.74 -9.99
CA GLY A 116 -8.92 1.59 -9.53
C GLY A 116 -8.91 1.37 -8.03
N PHE A 117 -9.73 2.10 -7.26
CA PHE A 117 -9.93 1.79 -5.85
C PHE A 117 -10.77 0.52 -5.70
N THR A 118 -10.34 -0.36 -4.82
CA THR A 118 -11.13 -1.54 -4.44
C THR A 118 -12.15 -1.21 -3.34
N PRO A 119 -13.27 -1.96 -3.25
CA PRO A 119 -14.20 -1.78 -2.15
C PRO A 119 -13.54 -1.84 -0.77
N ASP A 120 -12.57 -2.73 -0.57
CA ASP A 120 -11.85 -2.88 0.69
C ASP A 120 -10.97 -1.66 1.06
N GLU A 121 -10.57 -0.86 0.07
CA GLU A 121 -9.83 0.40 0.28
C GLU A 121 -10.76 1.58 0.56
N LEU A 122 -12.02 1.51 0.12
CA LEU A 122 -13.00 2.60 0.25
C LEU A 122 -13.90 2.47 1.47
N PHE A 123 -14.19 1.24 1.89
CA PHE A 123 -14.86 1.00 3.15
C PHE A 123 -13.78 0.75 4.20
N ASP A 124 -13.69 1.66 5.18
CA ASP A 124 -12.98 1.38 6.42
C ASP A 124 -13.23 -0.09 6.74
N GLN A 125 -12.15 -0.83 6.90
CA GLN A 125 -12.25 -2.00 7.73
C GLN A 125 -12.75 -1.42 9.05
N GLU A 126 -14.08 -1.45 9.29
CA GLU A 126 -14.59 -1.44 10.65
C GLU A 126 -13.55 -2.24 11.41
N GLU A 127 -12.88 -1.58 12.38
CA GLU A 127 -11.91 -2.29 13.22
C GLU A 127 -12.54 -3.65 13.41
N LYS A 128 -11.91 -4.70 12.88
CA LYS A 128 -12.28 -6.05 13.26
C LYS A 128 -12.01 -6.07 14.75
N THR A 129 -12.96 -5.54 15.50
CA THR A 129 -13.11 -5.85 16.91
C THR A 129 -13.06 -7.36 16.87
N ALA A 130 -11.94 -7.90 17.36
CA ALA A 130 -11.75 -9.34 17.41
C ALA A 130 -13.06 -9.87 17.96
N ASP A 131 -13.84 -10.55 17.10
CA ASP A 131 -15.10 -11.17 17.51
C ASP A 131 -14.78 -11.84 18.84
N GLY A 132 -15.50 -11.43 19.87
CA GLY A 132 -15.29 -12.02 21.18
C GLY A 132 -15.26 -13.53 20.97
N LEU A 133 -14.34 -14.22 21.62
CA LEU A 133 -14.15 -15.68 21.50
C LEU A 133 -15.42 -16.50 21.75
N ILE A 134 -16.54 -15.84 21.99
CA ILE A 134 -17.86 -16.42 22.31
C ILE A 134 -18.88 -15.57 21.54
N ASP A 135 -19.74 -16.23 20.75
CA ASP A 135 -20.94 -15.64 20.16
C ASP A 135 -21.79 -15.04 21.28
N ASP A 136 -22.15 -13.74 21.16
CA ASP A 136 -22.91 -13.03 22.21
C ASP A 136 -24.26 -13.70 22.54
N ASP A 137 -24.77 -14.57 21.68
CA ASP A 137 -25.98 -15.34 21.85
C ASP A 137 -25.73 -16.77 22.38
N GLU A 138 -24.49 -17.21 22.51
CA GLU A 138 -24.15 -18.54 23.03
C GLU A 138 -24.00 -18.48 24.55
N ILE A 139 -25.07 -18.87 25.26
CA ILE A 139 -25.00 -19.05 26.71
C ILE A 139 -24.22 -20.36 26.98
N PRO A 140 -22.95 -20.27 27.46
CA PRO A 140 -22.17 -21.47 27.71
C PRO A 140 -22.87 -22.31 28.76
N GLU A 141 -22.99 -23.62 28.53
CA GLU A 141 -23.54 -24.56 29.51
C GLU A 141 -22.86 -24.35 30.87
N ALA A 142 -23.70 -24.17 31.91
CA ALA A 142 -23.22 -23.94 33.26
C ALA A 142 -22.38 -25.15 33.71
N LYS A 143 -21.07 -25.01 33.71
CA LYS A 143 -20.16 -25.97 34.32
C LYS A 143 -20.28 -25.85 35.84
N GLU A 144 -20.17 -26.99 36.56
CA GLU A 144 -20.15 -26.98 38.04
C GLU A 144 -19.15 -25.91 38.53
N SER A 145 -19.64 -24.99 39.35
CA SER A 145 -18.84 -23.90 39.89
C SER A 145 -17.76 -24.47 40.81
N LYS A 146 -16.50 -24.18 40.49
CA LYS A 146 -15.36 -24.52 41.36
C LYS A 146 -15.23 -23.57 42.54
N VAL A 147 -15.99 -22.49 42.54
CA VAL A 147 -15.94 -21.41 43.56
C VAL A 147 -17.02 -21.61 44.57
N LYS A 148 -16.67 -21.62 45.87
CA LYS A 148 -17.60 -21.72 46.99
C LYS A 148 -17.73 -20.38 47.69
N ARG A 149 -18.87 -20.15 48.33
CA ARG A 149 -19.09 -18.93 49.12
C ARG A 149 -18.04 -18.83 50.24
N GLY A 150 -17.32 -17.70 50.27
CA GLY A 150 -16.20 -17.42 51.17
C GLY A 150 -14.81 -17.58 50.52
N ASP A 151 -14.71 -18.11 49.30
CA ASP A 151 -13.44 -18.23 48.63
C ASP A 151 -12.89 -16.84 48.21
N ILE A 152 -11.59 -16.67 48.42
CA ILE A 152 -10.86 -15.46 47.99
C ILE A 152 -9.85 -15.84 46.89
N TRP A 153 -10.03 -15.25 45.75
CA TRP A 153 -9.16 -15.46 44.58
C TRP A 153 -8.23 -14.26 44.36
N LYS A 154 -6.96 -14.51 44.11
CA LYS A 154 -5.96 -13.51 43.83
C LYS A 154 -5.75 -13.38 42.33
N LEU A 155 -5.97 -12.19 41.77
CA LEU A 155 -5.75 -11.82 40.36
C LEU A 155 -4.68 -10.72 40.30
N GLY A 156 -3.42 -11.10 40.21
CA GLY A 156 -2.33 -10.13 40.31
C GLY A 156 -2.31 -9.45 41.70
N GLU A 157 -2.49 -8.12 41.73
CA GLU A 157 -2.57 -7.33 42.97
C GLU A 157 -4.00 -7.24 43.54
N HIS A 158 -5.01 -7.65 42.77
CA HIS A 158 -6.43 -7.59 43.16
C HIS A 158 -6.88 -8.88 43.82
N ARG A 159 -7.91 -8.77 44.69
CA ARG A 159 -8.56 -9.92 45.31
C ARG A 159 -10.04 -9.86 45.04
N ILE A 160 -10.62 -10.99 44.66
CA ILE A 160 -12.04 -11.16 44.46
C ILE A 160 -12.55 -12.17 45.47
N MET A 161 -13.62 -11.84 46.20
CA MET A 161 -14.23 -12.72 47.15
C MET A 161 -15.62 -13.15 46.64
N CYS A 162 -15.92 -14.46 46.74
CA CYS A 162 -17.23 -14.96 46.45
C CYS A 162 -18.08 -14.84 47.72
N GLY A 163 -18.98 -13.84 47.75
CA GLY A 163 -19.81 -13.57 48.92
C GLY A 163 -21.04 -12.75 48.56
N ASP A 164 -21.88 -12.47 49.56
CA ASP A 164 -23.01 -11.58 49.44
C ASP A 164 -22.55 -10.12 49.70
N SER A 165 -22.86 -9.23 48.79
CA SER A 165 -22.48 -7.80 48.88
C SER A 165 -23.33 -7.02 49.92
N THR A 166 -24.31 -7.68 50.50
CA THR A 166 -25.24 -7.05 51.47
C THR A 166 -24.99 -7.46 52.92
N SER A 167 -23.94 -8.25 53.19
CA SER A 167 -23.60 -8.70 54.56
C SER A 167 -22.43 -7.94 55.14
#